data_53ec644d4c97e8d76842a2bed5c18044
#
_entry.id   53ec644d4c97e8d76842a2bed5c18044
#
_cell.length_a   1.000
_cell.length_b   1.000
_cell.length_c   1.000
_cell.angle_alpha   90.00
_cell.angle_beta   90.00
_cell.angle_gamma   90.00
#
_symmetry.space_group_name_H-M   'P 1'
#
loop_
_entity.id
_entity.type
_entity.pdbx_description
1 polymer ?
#
loop_
_entity_poly.entity_id
_entity_poly.type
_entity_poly.pdbx_seq_one_letter_code
_entity_poly.pdbx_strand_id
1 'polypeptide(L)'
;MIKKSNTEKIILGIDPGTNVMGYGVIRIIGNKAELVVRGVFDMRKESDPYLRLGKIFDRVTGIIDSYLPDEMAIEAPFFGKNVQSMLKLGRAQGVAIAAAIHHSVPIHEYAPLKIKMAITGQGQASKEQVAGMLQRLLHIQQDEMPKFMDATDALGAAYCHFLQMNRPETDAKHYSSWKDFATKNQSRIKK
;
A
#
# COMPACT_ATOMS: atom_id res chain seq x y z
N MET A 1 24.07 -23.56 11.05
CA MET A 1 23.77 -22.17 10.56
C MET A 1 23.09 -22.31 9.21
N ILE A 2 21.77 -22.14 9.17
CA ILE A 2 20.99 -22.17 7.91
C ILE A 2 21.18 -20.79 7.29
N LYS A 3 21.87 -20.70 6.13
CA LYS A 3 21.91 -19.50 5.31
C LYS A 3 20.47 -19.23 4.87
N LYS A 4 19.82 -18.17 5.41
CA LYS A 4 18.62 -17.61 4.80
C LYS A 4 19.02 -17.19 3.38
N SER A 5 18.46 -17.86 2.38
CA SER A 5 18.54 -17.36 1.01
C SER A 5 17.88 -15.96 1.01
N ASN A 6 18.55 -14.97 0.44
CA ASN A 6 17.97 -13.67 0.18
C ASN A 6 16.86 -13.87 -0.85
N THR A 7 15.65 -14.20 -0.40
CA THR A 7 14.48 -14.31 -1.27
C THR A 7 14.10 -12.88 -1.67
N GLU A 8 14.28 -12.59 -2.95
CA GLU A 8 13.76 -11.37 -3.56
C GLU A 8 12.24 -11.46 -3.58
N LYS A 9 11.55 -10.34 -3.26
CA LYS A 9 10.10 -10.20 -3.38
C LYS A 9 9.75 -8.91 -4.09
N ILE A 10 8.71 -8.95 -4.91
CA ILE A 10 8.18 -7.79 -5.63
C ILE A 10 6.79 -7.48 -5.08
N ILE A 11 6.56 -6.23 -4.69
CA ILE A 11 5.28 -5.74 -4.17
C ILE A 11 4.74 -4.67 -5.12
N LEU A 12 3.51 -4.87 -5.60
CA LEU A 12 2.73 -3.87 -6.31
C LEU A 12 1.88 -3.07 -5.33
N GLY A 13 2.05 -1.75 -5.29
CA GLY A 13 1.17 -0.84 -4.57
C GLY A 13 0.17 -0.17 -5.50
N ILE A 14 -1.08 -0.04 -5.07
CA ILE A 14 -2.17 0.63 -5.80
C ILE A 14 -2.86 1.65 -4.90
N ASP A 15 -3.03 2.87 -5.43
CA ASP A 15 -3.94 3.89 -4.90
C ASP A 15 -5.15 4.00 -5.84
N PRO A 16 -6.35 3.47 -5.44
CA PRO A 16 -7.49 3.36 -6.34
C PRO A 16 -8.10 4.71 -6.70
N GLY A 17 -8.35 4.92 -8.00
CA GLY A 17 -9.08 6.08 -8.49
C GLY A 17 -9.69 5.85 -9.87
N THR A 18 -10.86 6.45 -10.15
CA THR A 18 -11.54 6.33 -11.46
C THR A 18 -11.09 7.37 -12.46
N ASN A 19 -10.54 8.50 -12.00
CA ASN A 19 -10.00 9.55 -12.86
C ASN A 19 -8.48 9.41 -13.02
N VAL A 20 -7.81 9.18 -11.90
CA VAL A 20 -6.39 8.91 -11.82
C VAL A 20 -6.23 7.77 -10.83
N MET A 21 -5.45 6.76 -11.18
CA MET A 21 -5.08 5.66 -10.31
C MET A 21 -3.56 5.63 -10.19
N GLY A 22 -3.05 5.66 -8.97
CA GLY A 22 -1.63 5.55 -8.69
C GLY A 22 -1.17 4.09 -8.69
N TYR A 23 0.05 3.85 -9.14
CA TYR A 23 0.73 2.57 -8.96
C TYR A 23 2.20 2.76 -8.60
N GLY A 24 2.75 1.80 -7.89
CA GLY A 24 4.16 1.75 -7.55
C GLY A 24 4.61 0.32 -7.32
N VAL A 25 5.77 -0.05 -7.84
CA VAL A 25 6.37 -1.38 -7.65
C VAL A 25 7.67 -1.20 -6.88
N ILE A 26 7.82 -1.96 -5.81
CA ILE A 26 9.06 -2.03 -5.05
C ILE A 26 9.60 -3.46 -5.05
N ARG A 27 10.92 -3.57 -5.06
CA ARG A 27 11.65 -4.82 -4.92
C ARG A 27 12.26 -4.90 -3.53
N ILE A 28 12.08 -6.04 -2.87
CA ILE A 28 12.61 -6.32 -1.54
C ILE A 28 13.77 -7.30 -1.67
N ILE A 29 14.92 -6.93 -1.11
CA ILE A 29 16.11 -7.80 -1.01
C ILE A 29 16.53 -7.82 0.45
N GLY A 30 16.22 -8.93 1.14
CA GLY A 30 16.44 -9.01 2.59
C GLY A 30 15.57 -8.00 3.35
N ASN A 31 16.20 -7.02 3.99
CA ASN A 31 15.53 -5.96 4.77
C ASN A 31 15.55 -4.59 4.04
N LYS A 32 15.82 -4.56 2.76
CA LYS A 32 15.86 -3.33 1.96
C LYS A 32 14.78 -3.36 0.90
N ALA A 33 14.11 -2.23 0.74
CA ALA A 33 13.16 -1.99 -0.34
C ALA A 33 13.77 -1.01 -1.34
N GLU A 34 13.65 -1.31 -2.62
CA GLU A 34 14.11 -0.48 -3.73
C GLU A 34 12.95 -0.16 -4.65
N LEU A 35 12.91 1.06 -5.18
CA LEU A 35 11.93 1.45 -6.19
C LEU A 35 12.27 0.78 -7.53
N VAL A 36 11.26 0.12 -8.15
CA VAL A 36 11.36 -0.43 -9.51
C VAL A 36 10.70 0.51 -10.50
N VAL A 37 9.44 0.84 -10.28
CA VAL A 37 8.66 1.74 -11.13
C VAL A 37 7.53 2.38 -10.36
N ARG A 38 7.09 3.53 -10.81
CA ARG A 38 5.91 4.23 -10.30
C ARG A 38 5.26 5.05 -11.40
N GLY A 39 4.00 5.36 -11.23
CA GLY A 39 3.28 6.21 -12.15
C GLY A 39 1.81 6.31 -11.85
N VAL A 40 1.08 6.88 -12.79
CA VAL A 40 -0.37 7.00 -12.71
C VAL A 40 -1.01 6.55 -14.03
N PHE A 41 -2.20 6.00 -13.93
CA PHE A 41 -3.11 5.82 -15.06
C PHE A 41 -4.07 7.00 -15.08
N ASP A 42 -3.88 7.90 -16.05
CA ASP A 42 -4.76 9.05 -16.24
C ASP A 42 -5.91 8.67 -17.18
N MET A 43 -7.11 8.59 -16.62
CA MET A 43 -8.32 8.20 -17.32
C MET A 43 -9.30 9.36 -17.48
N ARG A 44 -8.88 10.60 -17.19
CA ARG A 44 -9.75 11.79 -17.25
C ARG A 44 -10.32 12.06 -18.64
N LYS A 45 -9.60 11.66 -19.69
CA LYS A 45 -10.04 11.80 -21.07
C LYS A 45 -11.13 10.80 -21.48
N GLU A 46 -11.33 9.72 -20.71
CA GLU A 46 -12.39 8.76 -20.97
C GLU A 46 -13.67 9.26 -20.30
N SER A 47 -14.71 9.48 -21.09
CA SER A 47 -15.99 9.98 -20.60
C SER A 47 -16.87 8.88 -20.00
N ASP A 48 -16.79 7.66 -20.56
CA ASP A 48 -17.59 6.54 -20.13
C ASP A 48 -17.01 5.91 -18.84
N PRO A 49 -17.79 5.87 -17.75
CA PRO A 49 -17.33 5.30 -16.48
C PRO A 49 -17.05 3.79 -16.55
N TYR A 50 -17.73 3.05 -17.43
CA TYR A 50 -17.51 1.61 -17.57
C TYR A 50 -16.25 1.31 -18.38
N LEU A 51 -15.98 2.09 -19.43
CA LEU A 51 -14.72 2.01 -20.17
C LEU A 51 -13.52 2.36 -19.28
N ARG A 52 -13.67 3.29 -18.32
CA ARG A 52 -12.64 3.55 -17.31
C ARG A 52 -12.32 2.31 -16.48
N LEU A 53 -13.34 1.55 -16.05
CA LEU A 53 -13.14 0.32 -15.31
C LEU A 53 -12.42 -0.74 -16.15
N GLY A 54 -12.78 -0.89 -17.43
CA GLY A 54 -12.05 -1.76 -18.35
C GLY A 54 -10.57 -1.37 -18.46
N LYS A 55 -10.28 -0.06 -18.64
CA LYS A 55 -8.89 0.44 -18.66
C LYS A 55 -8.14 0.18 -17.36
N ILE A 56 -8.79 0.26 -16.20
CA ILE A 56 -8.16 -0.09 -14.92
C ILE A 56 -7.74 -1.55 -14.93
N PHE A 57 -8.64 -2.46 -15.35
CA PHE A 57 -8.33 -3.89 -15.44
C PHE A 57 -7.13 -4.15 -16.34
N ASP A 58 -7.15 -3.63 -17.56
CA ASP A 58 -6.07 -3.82 -18.55
C ASP A 58 -4.73 -3.26 -18.06
N ARG A 59 -4.75 -2.09 -17.41
CA ARG A 59 -3.53 -1.45 -16.92
C ARG A 59 -2.93 -2.18 -15.73
N VAL A 60 -3.75 -2.60 -14.76
CA VAL A 60 -3.27 -3.39 -13.62
C VAL A 60 -2.74 -4.73 -14.08
N THR A 61 -3.46 -5.43 -14.98
CA THR A 61 -2.98 -6.65 -15.65
C THR A 61 -1.62 -6.43 -16.32
N GLY A 62 -1.48 -5.38 -17.12
CA GLY A 62 -0.21 -5.08 -17.80
C GLY A 62 0.96 -4.82 -16.84
N ILE A 63 0.71 -4.20 -15.67
CA ILE A 63 1.75 -4.07 -14.63
C ILE A 63 2.08 -5.44 -14.02
N ILE A 64 1.08 -6.25 -13.71
CA ILE A 64 1.29 -7.59 -13.14
C ILE A 64 2.09 -8.45 -14.10
N ASP A 65 1.74 -8.47 -15.39
CA ASP A 65 2.46 -9.23 -16.42
C ASP A 65 3.90 -8.74 -16.62
N SER A 66 4.14 -7.43 -16.48
CA SER A 66 5.45 -6.84 -16.71
C SER A 66 6.42 -7.04 -15.54
N TYR A 67 5.91 -7.01 -14.31
CA TYR A 67 6.75 -7.00 -13.10
C TYR A 67 6.60 -8.24 -12.23
N LEU A 68 5.62 -9.11 -12.51
CA LEU A 68 5.36 -10.38 -11.80
C LEU A 68 5.37 -10.22 -10.27
N PRO A 69 4.54 -9.32 -9.70
CA PRO A 69 4.56 -9.09 -8.26
C PRO A 69 4.12 -10.33 -7.48
N ASP A 70 4.81 -10.60 -6.37
CA ASP A 70 4.46 -11.67 -5.45
C ASP A 70 3.21 -11.33 -4.64
N GLU A 71 2.99 -10.06 -4.35
CA GLU A 71 1.90 -9.55 -3.53
C GLU A 71 1.46 -8.16 -3.99
N MET A 72 0.17 -7.83 -3.81
CA MET A 72 -0.38 -6.52 -4.07
C MET A 72 -0.84 -5.86 -2.78
N ALA A 73 -0.39 -4.64 -2.53
CA ALA A 73 -0.87 -3.77 -1.47
C ALA A 73 -1.78 -2.68 -2.04
N ILE A 74 -2.98 -2.52 -1.52
CA ILE A 74 -3.94 -1.54 -2.03
C ILE A 74 -4.44 -0.66 -0.89
N GLU A 75 -4.58 0.65 -1.16
CA GLU A 75 -5.19 1.56 -0.20
C GLU A 75 -6.69 1.28 -0.11
N ALA A 76 -7.18 1.10 1.13
CA ALA A 76 -8.60 0.92 1.39
C ALA A 76 -9.35 2.24 1.19
N PRO A 77 -10.57 2.22 0.62
CA PRO A 77 -11.39 3.41 0.45
C PRO A 77 -11.66 4.07 1.81
N PHE A 78 -11.47 5.38 1.86
CA PHE A 78 -11.80 6.15 3.06
C PHE A 78 -13.30 6.44 3.12
N PHE A 79 -13.91 6.26 4.29
CA PHE A 79 -15.30 6.61 4.54
C PHE A 79 -15.46 8.14 4.59
N GLY A 80 -15.80 8.73 3.47
CA GLY A 80 -16.05 10.15 3.34
C GLY A 80 -17.54 10.52 3.39
N LYS A 81 -17.86 11.82 3.46
CA LYS A 81 -19.25 12.30 3.44
C LYS A 81 -19.93 12.12 2.08
N ASN A 82 -19.17 11.96 0.99
CA ASN A 82 -19.70 11.84 -0.37
C ASN A 82 -19.79 10.35 -0.77
N VAL A 83 -21.00 9.79 -0.61
CA VAL A 83 -21.32 8.40 -0.93
C VAL A 83 -21.04 8.07 -2.41
N GLN A 84 -21.33 8.99 -3.35
CA GLN A 84 -21.10 8.76 -4.78
C GLN A 84 -19.59 8.61 -5.10
N SER A 85 -18.76 9.41 -4.46
CA SER A 85 -17.31 9.27 -4.60
C SER A 85 -16.81 7.94 -4.02
N MET A 86 -17.34 7.53 -2.87
CA MET A 86 -16.99 6.24 -2.25
C MET A 86 -17.36 5.05 -3.14
N LEU A 87 -18.57 5.08 -3.74
CA LEU A 87 -19.01 4.03 -4.68
C LEU A 87 -18.09 3.97 -5.91
N LYS A 88 -17.67 5.12 -6.45
CA LYS A 88 -16.72 5.16 -7.57
C LYS A 88 -15.37 4.57 -7.18
N LEU A 89 -14.82 4.95 -6.02
CA LEU A 89 -13.56 4.42 -5.52
C LEU A 89 -13.63 2.90 -5.29
N GLY A 90 -14.71 2.43 -4.64
CA GLY A 90 -14.92 1.00 -4.41
C GLY A 90 -15.03 0.19 -5.71
N ARG A 91 -15.64 0.75 -6.79
CA ARG A 91 -15.64 0.10 -8.10
C ARG A 91 -14.23 0.01 -8.70
N ALA A 92 -13.46 1.09 -8.66
CA ALA A 92 -12.08 1.11 -9.15
C ALA A 92 -11.19 0.13 -8.39
N GLN A 93 -11.31 0.12 -7.05
CA GLN A 93 -10.61 -0.83 -6.18
C GLN A 93 -10.98 -2.26 -6.51
N GLY A 94 -12.28 -2.57 -6.59
CA GLY A 94 -12.78 -3.92 -6.90
C GLY A 94 -12.25 -4.45 -8.23
N VAL A 95 -12.13 -3.59 -9.25
CA VAL A 95 -11.55 -3.97 -10.55
C VAL A 95 -10.06 -4.23 -10.44
N ALA A 96 -9.30 -3.42 -9.70
CA ALA A 96 -7.87 -3.67 -9.46
C ALA A 96 -7.64 -4.99 -8.70
N ILE A 97 -8.49 -5.27 -7.69
CA ILE A 97 -8.50 -6.54 -6.95
C ILE A 97 -8.83 -7.70 -7.89
N ALA A 98 -9.83 -7.58 -8.77
CA ALA A 98 -10.20 -8.62 -9.71
C ALA A 98 -9.05 -8.96 -10.69
N ALA A 99 -8.31 -7.94 -11.16
CA ALA A 99 -7.12 -8.14 -12.00
C ALA A 99 -6.03 -8.92 -11.24
N ALA A 100 -5.77 -8.60 -9.97
CA ALA A 100 -4.80 -9.32 -9.14
C ALA A 100 -5.23 -10.77 -8.87
N ILE A 101 -6.51 -11.01 -8.55
CA ILE A 101 -7.05 -12.37 -8.35
C ILE A 101 -6.94 -13.19 -9.64
N HIS A 102 -7.21 -12.59 -10.81
CA HIS A 102 -7.08 -13.26 -12.09
C HIS A 102 -5.66 -13.81 -12.34
N HIS A 103 -4.66 -13.12 -11.81
CA HIS A 103 -3.25 -13.53 -11.86
C HIS A 103 -2.76 -14.28 -10.62
N SER A 104 -3.67 -14.66 -9.71
CA SER A 104 -3.34 -15.34 -8.45
C SER A 104 -2.37 -14.56 -7.55
N VAL A 105 -2.37 -13.22 -7.64
CA VAL A 105 -1.56 -12.34 -6.79
C VAL A 105 -2.31 -12.07 -5.48
N PRO A 106 -1.76 -12.45 -4.32
CA PRO A 106 -2.33 -12.16 -3.01
C PRO A 106 -2.48 -10.65 -2.75
N ILE A 107 -3.57 -10.27 -2.05
CA ILE A 107 -3.94 -8.86 -1.86
C ILE A 107 -3.96 -8.52 -0.38
N HIS A 108 -3.41 -7.34 -0.05
CA HIS A 108 -3.39 -6.79 1.30
C HIS A 108 -3.92 -5.36 1.29
N GLU A 109 -4.99 -5.10 2.03
CA GLU A 109 -5.61 -3.77 2.14
C GLU A 109 -5.09 -3.00 3.36
N TYR A 110 -4.83 -1.72 3.16
CA TYR A 110 -4.35 -0.83 4.20
C TYR A 110 -5.15 0.46 4.27
N ALA A 111 -5.68 0.77 5.45
CA ALA A 111 -6.32 2.07 5.67
C ALA A 111 -5.29 3.22 5.54
N PRO A 112 -5.70 4.40 5.00
CA PRO A 112 -4.81 5.56 4.84
C PRO A 112 -4.05 5.95 6.12
N LEU A 113 -4.74 5.90 7.26
CA LEU A 113 -4.14 6.19 8.56
C LEU A 113 -3.03 5.19 8.93
N LYS A 114 -3.21 3.90 8.59
CA LYS A 114 -2.21 2.85 8.84
C LYS A 114 -0.97 3.05 7.95
N ILE A 115 -1.18 3.42 6.68
CA ILE A 115 -0.08 3.75 5.76
C ILE A 115 0.74 4.91 6.31
N LYS A 116 0.10 6.02 6.67
CA LYS A 116 0.77 7.20 7.25
C LYS A 116 1.53 6.86 8.52
N MET A 117 0.90 6.14 9.45
CA MET A 117 1.51 5.70 10.71
C MET A 117 2.72 4.79 10.47
N ALA A 118 2.64 3.87 9.52
CA ALA A 118 3.73 2.95 9.22
C ALA A 118 4.97 3.67 8.65
N ILE A 119 4.76 4.68 7.80
CA ILE A 119 5.85 5.39 7.10
C ILE A 119 6.45 6.50 7.95
N THR A 120 5.61 7.31 8.64
CA THR A 120 6.04 8.54 9.32
C THR A 120 6.02 8.43 10.85
N GLY A 121 5.42 7.38 11.40
CA GLY A 121 5.11 7.29 12.84
C GLY A 121 3.93 8.17 13.28
N GLN A 122 3.28 8.90 12.36
CA GLN A 122 2.20 9.84 12.65
C GLN A 122 1.01 9.61 11.72
N GLY A 123 -0.14 9.17 12.23
CA GLY A 123 -1.35 8.93 11.42
C GLY A 123 -1.95 10.19 10.79
N GLN A 124 -1.65 11.38 11.34
CA GLN A 124 -2.10 12.69 10.83
C GLN A 124 -1.07 13.37 9.91
N ALA A 125 -0.02 12.66 9.50
CA ALA A 125 0.98 13.22 8.59
C ALA A 125 0.34 13.72 7.29
N SER A 126 0.86 14.85 6.77
CA SER A 126 0.44 15.36 5.46
C SER A 126 0.97 14.47 4.33
N LYS A 127 0.41 14.62 3.13
CA LYS A 127 0.88 13.90 1.94
C LYS A 127 2.36 14.23 1.63
N GLU A 128 2.74 15.48 1.82
CA GLU A 128 4.12 15.94 1.61
C GLU A 128 5.10 15.31 2.61
N GLN A 129 4.69 15.14 3.85
CA GLN A 129 5.50 14.45 4.88
C GLN A 129 5.68 12.97 4.53
N VAL A 130 4.62 12.29 4.07
CA VAL A 130 4.70 10.90 3.60
C VAL A 130 5.62 10.80 2.39
N ALA A 131 5.45 11.70 1.40
CA ALA A 131 6.28 11.74 0.20
C ALA A 131 7.77 11.95 0.53
N GLY A 132 8.08 12.93 1.37
CA GLY A 132 9.45 13.19 1.80
C GLY A 132 10.09 12.04 2.59
N MET A 133 9.29 11.29 3.35
CA MET A 133 9.78 10.10 4.04
C MET A 133 10.03 8.94 3.06
N LEU A 134 9.10 8.66 2.13
CA LEU A 134 9.27 7.64 1.10
C LEU A 134 10.46 7.93 0.20
N GLN A 135 10.69 9.20 -0.15
CA GLN A 135 11.86 9.63 -0.90
C GLN A 135 13.17 9.18 -0.23
N ARG A 136 13.28 9.40 1.08
CA ARG A 136 14.46 9.00 1.87
C ARG A 136 14.58 7.48 2.01
N LEU A 137 13.47 6.81 2.31
CA LEU A 137 13.42 5.37 2.56
C LEU A 137 13.71 4.53 1.31
N LEU A 138 13.29 5.02 0.13
CA LEU A 138 13.50 4.37 -1.17
C LEU A 138 14.67 4.99 -1.95
N HIS A 139 15.42 5.93 -1.36
CA HIS A 139 16.56 6.63 -1.98
C HIS A 139 16.23 7.25 -3.34
N ILE A 140 15.02 7.83 -3.48
CA ILE A 140 14.57 8.45 -4.73
C ILE A 140 15.23 9.83 -4.87
N GLN A 141 15.80 10.14 -6.04
CA GLN A 141 16.35 11.46 -6.33
C GLN A 141 15.25 12.53 -6.33
N GLN A 142 15.59 13.79 -5.98
CA GLN A 142 14.62 14.88 -5.86
C GLN A 142 13.89 15.16 -7.17
N ASP A 143 14.59 15.11 -8.28
CA ASP A 143 14.09 15.31 -9.65
C ASP A 143 13.25 14.14 -10.16
N GLU A 144 13.41 12.98 -9.55
CA GLU A 144 12.64 11.77 -9.86
C GLU A 144 11.34 11.66 -9.05
N MET A 145 11.08 12.56 -8.09
CA MET A 145 9.82 12.51 -7.33
C MET A 145 8.62 12.71 -8.25
N PRO A 146 7.57 11.88 -8.09
CA PRO A 146 6.41 11.95 -8.97
C PRO A 146 5.70 13.29 -8.84
N LYS A 147 5.32 13.88 -9.98
CA LYS A 147 4.49 15.10 -10.03
C LYS A 147 3.08 14.86 -9.48
N PHE A 148 2.61 13.61 -9.52
CA PHE A 148 1.28 13.20 -9.06
C PHE A 148 1.40 12.49 -7.71
N MET A 149 0.68 12.99 -6.72
CA MET A 149 0.67 12.44 -5.36
C MET A 149 0.09 11.01 -5.32
N ASP A 150 -0.82 10.67 -6.23
CA ASP A 150 -1.41 9.32 -6.33
C ASP A 150 -0.34 8.22 -6.51
N ALA A 151 0.72 8.49 -7.29
CA ALA A 151 1.85 7.56 -7.41
C ALA A 151 2.62 7.39 -6.09
N THR A 152 2.69 8.45 -5.30
CA THR A 152 3.33 8.42 -3.97
C THR A 152 2.45 7.67 -2.97
N ASP A 153 1.13 7.86 -3.01
CA ASP A 153 0.17 7.15 -2.15
C ASP A 153 0.22 5.64 -2.45
N ALA A 154 0.31 5.24 -3.72
CA ALA A 154 0.50 3.85 -4.12
C ALA A 154 1.82 3.25 -3.61
N LEU A 155 2.94 3.98 -3.72
CA LEU A 155 4.21 3.56 -3.11
C LEU A 155 4.10 3.43 -1.60
N GLY A 156 3.31 4.31 -0.96
CA GLY A 156 3.00 4.24 0.46
C GLY A 156 2.34 2.93 0.86
N ALA A 157 1.37 2.46 0.07
CA ALA A 157 0.71 1.16 0.30
C ALA A 157 1.71 0.00 0.19
N ALA A 158 2.55 -0.03 -0.86
CA ALA A 158 3.57 -1.04 -1.05
C ALA A 158 4.59 -1.05 0.10
N TYR A 159 5.10 0.12 0.49
CA TYR A 159 6.08 0.24 1.57
C TYR A 159 5.48 -0.10 2.95
N CYS A 160 4.23 0.30 3.19
CA CYS A 160 3.49 -0.11 4.38
C CYS A 160 3.42 -1.64 4.49
N HIS A 161 3.13 -2.32 3.39
CA HIS A 161 3.09 -3.78 3.34
C HIS A 161 4.46 -4.40 3.66
N PHE A 162 5.53 -3.92 3.05
CA PHE A 162 6.89 -4.33 3.37
C PHE A 162 7.21 -4.24 4.87
N LEU A 163 6.84 -3.14 5.52
CA LEU A 163 7.03 -2.97 6.96
C LEU A 163 6.18 -3.93 7.82
N GLN A 164 4.98 -4.30 7.34
CA GLN A 164 4.13 -5.27 8.06
C GLN A 164 4.67 -6.70 7.94
N MET A 165 5.18 -7.10 6.76
CA MET A 165 5.79 -8.42 6.56
C MET A 165 6.98 -8.67 7.48
N ASN A 166 7.76 -7.63 7.77
CA ASN A 166 8.95 -7.70 8.60
C ASN A 166 8.66 -7.52 10.11
N ARG A 167 7.42 -7.29 10.49
CA ARG A 167 7.06 -7.29 11.91
C ARG A 167 7.14 -8.71 12.43
N PRO A 168 7.92 -8.98 13.52
CA PRO A 168 7.80 -10.26 14.20
C PRO A 168 6.32 -10.41 14.57
N GLU A 169 5.76 -11.59 14.34
CA GLU A 169 4.49 -11.96 14.95
C GLU A 169 4.71 -11.81 16.46
N THR A 170 4.41 -10.63 16.97
CA THR A 170 4.23 -10.51 18.40
C THR A 170 3.01 -11.36 18.66
N ASP A 171 3.15 -12.41 19.47
CA ASP A 171 2.06 -12.96 20.28
C ASP A 171 1.48 -11.79 21.09
N ALA A 172 0.77 -10.93 20.40
CA ALA A 172 0.04 -9.83 21.01
C ALA A 172 -1.06 -10.51 21.81
N LYS A 173 -0.73 -10.86 23.07
CA LYS A 173 -1.73 -11.27 24.06
C LYS A 173 -2.81 -10.20 24.00
N HIS A 174 -3.92 -10.54 23.35
CA HIS A 174 -5.03 -9.62 23.18
C HIS A 174 -5.61 -9.40 24.59
N TYR A 175 -5.31 -8.25 25.15
CA TYR A 175 -5.86 -7.87 26.44
C TYR A 175 -7.21 -7.20 26.20
N SER A 176 -8.27 -7.72 26.80
CA SER A 176 -9.62 -7.19 26.68
C SER A 176 -9.79 -5.81 27.34
N SER A 177 -8.90 -5.45 28.26
CA SER A 177 -8.90 -4.18 28.98
C SER A 177 -7.54 -3.91 29.63
N TRP A 178 -7.31 -2.65 30.06
CA TRP A 178 -6.16 -2.29 30.88
C TRP A 178 -6.06 -3.12 32.19
N LYS A 179 -7.20 -3.46 32.78
CA LYS A 179 -7.27 -4.30 33.99
C LYS A 179 -6.77 -5.72 33.69
N ASP A 180 -7.15 -6.30 32.53
CA ASP A 180 -6.68 -7.62 32.06
C ASP A 180 -5.17 -7.58 31.81
N PHE A 181 -4.66 -6.51 31.14
CA PHE A 181 -3.22 -6.29 30.96
C PHE A 181 -2.48 -6.25 32.29
N ALA A 182 -2.94 -5.44 33.26
CA ALA A 182 -2.32 -5.28 34.55
C ALA A 182 -2.29 -6.60 35.35
N THR A 183 -3.39 -7.36 35.34
CA THR A 183 -3.48 -8.66 36.02
C THR A 183 -2.50 -9.68 35.42
N LYS A 184 -2.36 -9.73 34.11
CA LYS A 184 -1.48 -10.69 33.40
C LYS A 184 0.00 -10.26 33.38
N ASN A 185 0.32 -9.03 33.76
CA ASN A 185 1.68 -8.47 33.75
C ASN A 185 2.10 -7.84 35.08
N GLN A 186 1.66 -8.39 36.19
CA GLN A 186 1.97 -7.85 37.54
C GLN A 186 3.48 -7.67 37.76
N SER A 187 4.31 -8.53 37.23
CA SER A 187 5.77 -8.43 37.34
C SER A 187 6.39 -7.23 36.57
N ARG A 188 5.65 -6.64 35.64
CA ARG A 188 6.09 -5.47 34.83
C ARG A 188 5.58 -4.15 35.39
N ILE A 189 4.60 -4.18 36.28
CA ILE A 189 4.02 -3.00 36.92
C ILE A 189 4.77 -2.82 38.21
N LYS A 190 5.83 -2.02 38.21
CA LYS A 190 6.51 -1.61 39.43
C LYS A 190 5.57 -0.74 40.27
N LYS A 191 5.51 -1.03 41.57
CA LYS A 191 4.86 -0.16 42.56
C LYS A 191 5.54 1.19 42.62
#